data_c5642a92decaa4b1d3f3d908471ce1bf
#
_entry.id   c5642a92decaa4b1d3f3d908471ce1bf
#
_cell.length_a   1.000
_cell.length_b   1.000
_cell.length_c   1.000
_cell.angle_alpha   90.00
_cell.angle_beta   90.00
_cell.angle_gamma   90.00
#
_symmetry.space_group_name_H-M   'P 1'
#
loop_
_entity.id
_entity.type
_entity.pdbx_description
1 polymer ?
#
loop_
_entity_poly.entity_id
_entity_poly.type
_entity_poly.pdbx_seq_one_letter_code
_entity_poly.pdbx_strand_id
1 'polypeptide(L)'
;GLRRTYQSSLLFRDLSARDNLFLAVRGVSRGRFSFLRPGAASTTRAAADELLERVHLTGVADQPVAALAHGQQRQLEIGMALAGAPRLILFDEPAAGLSPAERTDLVQLFEALPAHIGFVLIEHDLEIALRVVERVTVLHNGRLLKEGTPAEIEGDAEVQAIYMGEGHRERHGS
;
A
#
# COMPACT_ATOMS: atom_id res chain seq x y z
N GLY A 1 -11.74 6.42 -9.68
CA GLY A 1 -11.30 5.31 -10.49
C GLY A 1 -10.70 4.18 -9.68
N LEU A 2 -10.34 3.11 -10.36
CA LEU A 2 -9.64 1.95 -9.81
C LEU A 2 -8.12 2.18 -9.91
N ARG A 3 -7.38 1.84 -8.86
CA ARG A 3 -5.92 1.79 -8.85
C ARG A 3 -5.45 0.41 -8.39
N ARG A 4 -4.28 -0.01 -8.86
CA ARG A 4 -3.61 -1.24 -8.42
C ARG A 4 -2.15 -0.94 -8.16
N THR A 5 -1.63 -1.41 -7.03
CA THR A 5 -0.18 -1.56 -6.84
C THR A 5 0.27 -2.87 -7.50
N TYR A 6 1.49 -2.93 -7.98
CA TYR A 6 2.06 -4.11 -8.61
C TYR A 6 3.17 -4.67 -7.74
N GLN A 7 3.41 -5.98 -7.81
CA GLN A 7 4.56 -6.63 -7.18
C GLN A 7 5.91 -6.07 -7.68
N SER A 8 5.94 -5.54 -8.92
CA SER A 8 7.12 -4.84 -9.45
C SER A 8 6.97 -3.35 -9.18
N SER A 9 7.88 -2.78 -8.42
CA SER A 9 7.94 -1.36 -8.12
C SER A 9 7.97 -0.51 -9.41
N LEU A 10 6.98 0.35 -9.59
CA LEU A 10 6.93 1.34 -10.68
C LEU A 10 7.62 2.65 -10.29
N LEU A 11 8.52 2.61 -9.32
CA LEU A 11 9.24 3.77 -8.83
C LEU A 11 10.35 4.20 -9.78
N PHE A 12 10.43 5.49 -10.03
CA PHE A 12 11.57 6.11 -10.73
C PHE A 12 12.71 6.26 -9.72
N ARG A 13 13.62 5.30 -9.70
CA ARG A 13 14.64 5.13 -8.65
C ARG A 13 15.64 6.29 -8.55
N ASP A 14 15.93 6.96 -9.69
CA ASP A 14 16.87 8.08 -9.78
C ASP A 14 16.21 9.42 -9.42
N LEU A 15 14.89 9.47 -9.33
CA LEU A 15 14.13 10.64 -8.92
C LEU A 15 13.89 10.63 -7.41
N SER A 16 13.65 11.82 -6.85
CA SER A 16 13.28 11.95 -5.44
C SER A 16 11.89 11.35 -5.14
N ALA A 17 11.60 11.08 -3.85
CA ALA A 17 10.26 10.68 -3.43
C ALA A 17 9.21 11.72 -3.84
N ARG A 18 9.51 13.01 -3.67
CA ARG A 18 8.68 14.14 -4.09
C ARG A 18 8.39 14.12 -5.59
N ASP A 19 9.42 13.90 -6.41
CA ASP A 19 9.25 13.90 -7.86
C ASP A 19 8.43 12.71 -8.36
N ASN A 20 8.57 11.55 -7.71
CA ASN A 20 7.72 10.39 -7.98
C ASN A 20 6.24 10.71 -7.71
N LEU A 21 5.92 11.31 -6.55
CA LEU A 21 4.55 11.72 -6.23
C LEU A 21 4.05 12.84 -7.14
N PHE A 22 4.91 13.80 -7.47
CA PHE A 22 4.58 14.85 -8.44
C PHE A 22 4.17 14.26 -9.80
N LEU A 23 4.94 13.28 -10.30
CA LEU A 23 4.62 12.59 -11.56
C LEU A 23 3.32 11.78 -11.45
N ALA A 24 3.08 11.11 -10.31
CA ALA A 24 1.86 10.36 -10.08
C ALA A 24 0.62 11.29 -10.09
N VAL A 25 0.67 12.42 -9.37
CA VAL A 25 -0.41 13.43 -9.36
C VAL A 25 -0.61 14.02 -10.75
N ARG A 26 0.48 14.36 -11.44
CA ARG A 26 0.42 14.91 -12.80
C ARG A 26 -0.19 13.95 -13.80
N GLY A 27 0.16 12.67 -13.71
CA GLY A 27 -0.33 11.62 -14.62
C GLY A 27 -1.84 11.39 -14.55
N VAL A 28 -2.48 11.69 -13.40
CA VAL A 28 -3.93 11.53 -13.22
C VAL A 28 -4.73 12.81 -13.39
N SER A 29 -4.06 13.96 -13.45
CA SER A 29 -4.72 15.26 -13.60
C SER A 29 -5.33 15.43 -14.98
N ARG A 30 -6.54 16.03 -15.05
CA ARG A 30 -7.13 16.45 -16.32
C ARG A 30 -6.22 17.55 -16.93
N GLY A 31 -5.78 17.34 -18.16
CA GLY A 31 -4.86 18.28 -18.83
C GLY A 31 -3.37 17.99 -18.55
N ARG A 32 -3.02 16.74 -18.28
CA ARG A 32 -1.64 16.26 -18.04
C ARG A 32 -0.61 16.67 -19.10
N PHE A 33 -1.06 16.97 -20.33
CA PHE A 33 -0.21 17.47 -21.42
C PHE A 33 -0.24 19.00 -21.58
N SER A 34 -0.98 19.73 -20.75
CA SER A 34 -1.05 21.19 -20.81
C SER A 34 0.11 21.79 -20.01
N PHE A 35 1.25 21.97 -20.65
CA PHE A 35 2.42 22.65 -20.08
C PHE A 35 2.23 24.18 -19.95
N LEU A 36 1.15 24.74 -20.51
CA LEU A 36 0.92 26.16 -20.65
C LEU A 36 -0.07 26.76 -19.63
N ARG A 37 -0.61 25.96 -18.67
CA ARG A 37 -1.49 26.52 -17.64
C ARG A 37 -0.68 27.14 -16.50
N PRO A 38 -0.72 28.48 -16.30
CA PRO A 38 -0.10 29.11 -15.15
C PRO A 38 -0.62 28.47 -13.83
N GLY A 39 0.28 28.17 -12.90
CA GLY A 39 -0.09 27.61 -11.59
C GLY A 39 -0.31 26.07 -11.54
N ALA A 40 -0.38 25.36 -12.66
CA ALA A 40 -0.59 23.92 -12.64
C ALA A 40 0.55 23.14 -11.98
N ALA A 41 1.77 23.63 -12.06
CA ALA A 41 2.92 23.00 -11.40
C ALA A 41 2.91 23.22 -9.89
N SER A 42 2.48 24.39 -9.40
CA SER A 42 2.40 24.69 -7.96
C SER A 42 1.32 23.87 -7.27
N THR A 43 0.13 23.77 -7.87
CA THR A 43 -0.95 22.92 -7.33
C THR A 43 -0.60 21.43 -7.34
N THR A 44 0.11 20.95 -8.36
CA THR A 44 0.59 19.57 -8.43
C THR A 44 1.64 19.30 -7.35
N ARG A 45 2.54 20.27 -7.11
CA ARG A 45 3.57 20.16 -6.07
C ARG A 45 2.94 20.15 -4.67
N ALA A 46 2.00 21.04 -4.39
CA ALA A 46 1.26 21.06 -3.13
C ALA A 46 0.56 19.69 -2.86
N ALA A 47 -0.12 19.14 -3.87
CA ALA A 47 -0.74 17.82 -3.75
C ALA A 47 0.29 16.69 -3.54
N ALA A 48 1.48 16.77 -4.13
CA ALA A 48 2.55 15.82 -3.86
C ALA A 48 3.09 15.94 -2.42
N ASP A 49 3.19 17.17 -1.90
CA ASP A 49 3.61 17.42 -0.52
C ASP A 49 2.58 16.90 0.50
N GLU A 50 1.29 17.07 0.25
CA GLU A 50 0.22 16.47 1.05
C GLU A 50 0.29 14.93 1.06
N LEU A 51 0.63 14.31 -0.07
CA LEU A 51 0.83 12.87 -0.14
C LEU A 51 2.08 12.42 0.64
N LEU A 52 3.19 13.18 0.58
CA LEU A 52 4.39 12.91 1.39
C LEU A 52 4.08 12.90 2.89
N GLU A 53 3.31 13.88 3.37
CA GLU A 53 2.87 13.93 4.77
C GLU A 53 2.04 12.70 5.12
N ARG A 54 1.06 12.38 4.27
CA ARG A 54 0.14 11.25 4.47
C ARG A 54 0.83 9.90 4.55
N VAL A 55 1.91 9.71 3.77
CA VAL A 55 2.68 8.46 3.78
C VAL A 55 3.96 8.55 4.62
N HIS A 56 4.07 9.57 5.48
CA HIS A 56 5.16 9.77 6.44
C HIS A 56 6.56 9.85 5.82
N LEU A 57 6.67 10.40 4.59
CA LEU A 57 7.94 10.52 3.85
C LEU A 57 8.50 11.93 3.79
N THR A 58 7.97 12.89 4.57
CA THR A 58 8.40 14.30 4.56
C THR A 58 9.89 14.46 4.84
N GLY A 59 10.44 13.67 5.79
CA GLY A 59 11.85 13.73 6.18
C GLY A 59 12.84 13.24 5.11
N VAL A 60 12.35 12.51 4.09
CA VAL A 60 13.15 11.94 2.99
C VAL A 60 12.67 12.39 1.62
N ALA A 61 11.82 13.43 1.58
CA ALA A 61 11.12 13.90 0.38
C ALA A 61 12.04 14.16 -0.82
N ASP A 62 13.20 14.73 -0.59
CA ASP A 62 14.14 15.12 -1.63
C ASP A 62 15.27 14.08 -1.85
N GLN A 63 15.21 12.93 -1.18
CA GLN A 63 16.14 11.82 -1.40
C GLN A 63 15.75 11.00 -2.63
N PRO A 64 16.74 10.53 -3.41
CA PRO A 64 16.50 9.59 -4.51
C PRO A 64 15.87 8.31 -3.96
N VAL A 65 14.89 7.76 -4.67
CA VAL A 65 14.20 6.53 -4.25
C VAL A 65 15.16 5.34 -4.09
N ALA A 66 16.24 5.30 -4.85
CA ALA A 66 17.27 4.28 -4.71
C ALA A 66 17.96 4.27 -3.32
N ALA A 67 17.94 5.40 -2.60
CA ALA A 67 18.53 5.55 -1.26
C ALA A 67 17.52 5.28 -0.12
N LEU A 68 16.24 5.12 -0.42
CA LEU A 68 15.19 4.87 0.56
C LEU A 68 15.25 3.42 1.06
N ALA A 69 14.95 3.22 2.35
CA ALA A 69 14.70 1.89 2.91
C ALA A 69 13.50 1.22 2.22
N HIS A 70 13.42 -0.12 2.30
CA HIS A 70 12.38 -0.89 1.62
C HIS A 70 10.97 -0.48 2.07
N GLY A 71 10.75 -0.30 3.35
CA GLY A 71 9.49 0.19 3.90
C GLY A 71 9.12 1.59 3.38
N GLN A 72 10.10 2.50 3.26
CA GLN A 72 9.87 3.83 2.69
C GLN A 72 9.50 3.78 1.20
N GLN A 73 10.11 2.87 0.44
CA GLN A 73 9.72 2.64 -0.95
C GLN A 73 8.27 2.14 -1.03
N ARG A 74 7.87 1.22 -0.12
CA ARG A 74 6.49 0.73 -0.04
C ARG A 74 5.49 1.83 0.34
N GLN A 75 5.84 2.69 1.31
CA GLN A 75 5.03 3.88 1.65
C GLN A 75 4.87 4.81 0.44
N LEU A 76 5.94 5.02 -0.33
CA LEU A 76 5.89 5.84 -1.56
C LEU A 76 4.95 5.24 -2.62
N GLU A 77 4.97 3.91 -2.83
CA GLU A 77 4.04 3.23 -3.73
C GLU A 77 2.57 3.44 -3.34
N ILE A 78 2.28 3.37 -2.04
CA ILE A 78 0.94 3.66 -1.52
C ILE A 78 0.58 5.13 -1.78
N GLY A 79 1.49 6.07 -1.53
CA GLY A 79 1.29 7.48 -1.86
C GLY A 79 0.97 7.71 -3.34
N MET A 80 1.68 7.02 -4.23
CA MET A 80 1.42 7.08 -5.67
C MET A 80 0.05 6.48 -6.04
N ALA A 81 -0.38 5.42 -5.36
CA ALA A 81 -1.71 4.83 -5.56
C ALA A 81 -2.82 5.78 -5.09
N LEU A 82 -2.59 6.58 -4.06
CA LEU A 82 -3.52 7.61 -3.56
C LEU A 82 -3.63 8.82 -4.48
N ALA A 83 -2.66 9.03 -5.38
CA ALA A 83 -2.70 10.15 -6.32
C ALA A 83 -3.99 10.15 -7.15
N GLY A 84 -4.63 11.31 -7.25
CA GLY A 84 -5.88 11.47 -8.00
C GLY A 84 -7.13 11.01 -7.29
N ALA A 85 -7.09 10.81 -5.96
CA ALA A 85 -8.21 10.44 -5.11
C ALA A 85 -9.02 9.26 -5.68
N PRO A 86 -8.45 8.05 -5.75
CA PRO A 86 -9.15 6.87 -6.24
C PRO A 86 -10.34 6.52 -5.33
N ARG A 87 -11.34 5.84 -5.87
CA ARG A 87 -12.45 5.29 -5.07
C ARG A 87 -12.14 3.90 -4.52
N LEU A 88 -11.25 3.17 -5.20
CA LEU A 88 -10.86 1.81 -4.84
C LEU A 88 -9.39 1.59 -5.19
N ILE A 89 -8.64 0.98 -4.28
CA ILE A 89 -7.25 0.57 -4.48
C ILE A 89 -7.14 -0.94 -4.27
N LEU A 90 -6.38 -1.61 -5.13
CA LEU A 90 -5.98 -3.00 -4.92
C LEU A 90 -4.51 -3.03 -4.49
N PHE A 91 -4.26 -3.58 -3.32
CA PHE A 91 -2.93 -3.82 -2.79
C PHE A 91 -2.61 -5.31 -2.89
N ASP A 92 -1.46 -5.61 -3.47
CA ASP A 92 -0.99 -6.97 -3.70
C ASP A 92 0.29 -7.19 -2.91
N GLU A 93 0.19 -7.95 -1.82
CA GLU A 93 1.26 -8.25 -0.85
C GLU A 93 2.08 -7.02 -0.40
N PRO A 94 1.45 -5.95 0.11
CA PRO A 94 2.18 -4.74 0.47
C PRO A 94 3.14 -4.94 1.67
N ALA A 95 2.94 -5.97 2.48
CA ALA A 95 3.80 -6.28 3.62
C ALA A 95 4.97 -7.20 3.30
N ALA A 96 5.08 -7.69 2.05
CA ALA A 96 6.14 -8.61 1.67
C ALA A 96 7.54 -7.99 1.89
N GLY A 97 8.41 -8.71 2.59
CA GLY A 97 9.79 -8.29 2.85
C GLY A 97 9.97 -7.17 3.89
N LEU A 98 8.90 -6.69 4.52
CA LEU A 98 8.98 -5.69 5.57
C LEU A 98 9.42 -6.28 6.91
N SER A 99 10.25 -5.53 7.64
CA SER A 99 10.58 -5.80 9.04
C SER A 99 9.35 -5.60 9.94
N PRO A 100 9.34 -6.13 11.19
CA PRO A 100 8.22 -5.94 12.12
C PRO A 100 7.87 -4.46 12.38
N ALA A 101 8.86 -3.58 12.46
CA ALA A 101 8.63 -2.14 12.64
C ALA A 101 7.94 -1.54 11.41
N GLU A 102 8.43 -1.83 10.20
CA GLU A 102 7.84 -1.34 8.95
C GLU A 102 6.42 -1.88 8.72
N ARG A 103 6.11 -3.11 9.18
CA ARG A 103 4.74 -3.65 9.17
C ARG A 103 3.80 -2.85 10.06
N THR A 104 4.27 -2.41 11.24
CA THR A 104 3.49 -1.54 12.13
C THR A 104 3.19 -0.20 11.47
N ASP A 105 4.19 0.42 10.84
CA ASP A 105 4.01 1.67 10.10
C ASP A 105 3.02 1.49 8.92
N LEU A 106 3.10 0.36 8.22
CA LEU A 106 2.16 0.02 7.14
C LEU A 106 0.72 -0.09 7.64
N VAL A 107 0.50 -0.77 8.77
CA VAL A 107 -0.84 -0.89 9.39
C VAL A 107 -1.38 0.49 9.75
N GLN A 108 -0.59 1.35 10.40
CA GLN A 108 -1.00 2.73 10.73
C GLN A 108 -1.37 3.52 9.47
N LEU A 109 -0.64 3.32 8.38
CA LEU A 109 -0.95 3.96 7.11
C LEU A 109 -2.30 3.51 6.55
N PHE A 110 -2.64 2.22 6.63
CA PHE A 110 -3.95 1.71 6.21
C PHE A 110 -5.09 2.26 7.09
N GLU A 111 -4.88 2.30 8.41
CA GLU A 111 -5.85 2.85 9.36
C GLU A 111 -6.11 4.35 9.14
N ALA A 112 -5.10 5.07 8.65
CA ALA A 112 -5.18 6.50 8.33
C ALA A 112 -5.74 6.81 6.92
N LEU A 113 -6.10 5.78 6.13
CA LEU A 113 -6.69 6.02 4.81
C LEU A 113 -8.03 6.75 4.92
N PRO A 114 -8.32 7.70 4.00
CA PRO A 114 -9.61 8.37 3.99
C PRO A 114 -10.77 7.39 3.85
N ALA A 115 -11.81 7.51 4.68
CA ALA A 115 -12.96 6.60 4.72
C ALA A 115 -13.74 6.48 3.39
N HIS A 116 -13.57 7.42 2.47
CA HIS A 116 -14.21 7.35 1.14
C HIS A 116 -13.41 6.51 0.13
N ILE A 117 -12.22 6.03 0.50
CA ILE A 117 -11.38 5.17 -0.34
C ILE A 117 -11.55 3.74 0.14
N GLY A 118 -12.23 2.91 -0.65
CA GLY A 118 -12.23 1.46 -0.44
C GLY A 118 -10.90 0.85 -0.88
N PHE A 119 -10.52 -0.26 -0.25
CA PHE A 119 -9.39 -1.04 -0.74
C PHE A 119 -9.66 -2.54 -0.67
N VAL A 120 -8.98 -3.29 -1.52
CA VAL A 120 -8.87 -4.73 -1.47
C VAL A 120 -7.41 -5.06 -1.21
N LEU A 121 -7.16 -5.86 -0.19
CA LEU A 121 -5.84 -6.29 0.24
C LEU A 121 -5.68 -7.77 -0.06
N ILE A 122 -4.68 -8.15 -0.84
CA ILE A 122 -4.23 -9.53 -1.00
C ILE A 122 -3.00 -9.68 -0.11
N GLU A 123 -3.09 -10.54 0.88
CA GLU A 123 -2.03 -10.81 1.84
C GLU A 123 -2.03 -12.27 2.27
N HIS A 124 -0.85 -12.78 2.55
CA HIS A 124 -0.67 -14.07 3.21
C HIS A 124 -0.33 -13.92 4.70
N ASP A 125 -0.02 -12.70 5.16
CA ASP A 125 0.14 -12.36 6.57
C ASP A 125 -1.23 -12.06 7.18
N LEU A 126 -1.79 -13.07 7.85
CA LEU A 126 -3.12 -12.99 8.45
C LEU A 126 -3.19 -11.91 9.54
N GLU A 127 -2.11 -11.70 10.32
CA GLU A 127 -2.07 -10.71 11.39
C GLU A 127 -2.27 -9.29 10.85
N ILE A 128 -1.61 -8.94 9.75
CA ILE A 128 -1.78 -7.65 9.10
C ILE A 128 -3.17 -7.53 8.48
N ALA A 129 -3.60 -8.56 7.73
CA ALA A 129 -4.90 -8.53 7.05
C ALA A 129 -6.04 -8.31 8.05
N LEU A 130 -6.11 -9.06 9.14
CA LEU A 130 -7.19 -8.98 10.13
C LEU A 130 -7.27 -7.63 10.84
N ARG A 131 -6.16 -6.88 10.92
CA ARG A 131 -6.13 -5.57 11.60
C ARG A 131 -6.72 -4.43 10.78
N VAL A 132 -6.65 -4.50 9.45
CA VAL A 132 -6.89 -3.35 8.58
C VAL A 132 -8.13 -3.46 7.71
N VAL A 133 -8.80 -4.63 7.66
CA VAL A 133 -9.96 -4.86 6.80
C VAL A 133 -11.25 -5.08 7.60
N GLU A 134 -12.39 -4.81 6.98
CA GLU A 134 -13.72 -5.07 7.56
C GLU A 134 -14.25 -6.47 7.23
N ARG A 135 -13.81 -7.06 6.12
CA ARG A 135 -14.20 -8.40 5.66
C ARG A 135 -13.00 -9.13 5.07
N VAL A 136 -12.98 -10.43 5.29
CA VAL A 136 -11.93 -11.33 4.84
C VAL A 136 -12.53 -12.46 4.02
N THR A 137 -11.89 -12.79 2.91
CA THR A 137 -12.16 -13.96 2.10
C THR A 137 -10.90 -14.83 2.09
N VAL A 138 -10.95 -15.99 2.72
CA VAL A 138 -9.84 -16.93 2.78
C VAL A 138 -9.92 -17.90 1.61
N LEU A 139 -8.85 -17.95 0.82
CA LEU A 139 -8.68 -18.89 -0.27
C LEU A 139 -7.61 -19.93 0.08
N HIS A 140 -7.90 -21.19 -0.14
CA HIS A 140 -6.94 -22.27 0.01
C HIS A 140 -7.04 -23.26 -1.15
N ASN A 141 -5.91 -23.60 -1.76
CA ASN A 141 -5.82 -24.49 -2.92
C ASN A 141 -6.79 -24.11 -4.07
N GLY A 142 -6.91 -22.79 -4.35
CA GLY A 142 -7.77 -22.25 -5.40
C GLY A 142 -9.28 -22.33 -5.12
N ARG A 143 -9.68 -22.59 -3.89
CA ARG A 143 -11.09 -22.67 -3.47
C ARG A 143 -11.36 -21.68 -2.34
N LEU A 144 -12.59 -21.16 -2.30
CA LEU A 144 -13.08 -20.42 -1.16
C LEU A 144 -13.17 -21.36 0.06
N LEU A 145 -12.42 -21.03 1.11
CA LEU A 145 -12.46 -21.75 2.38
C LEU A 145 -13.47 -21.11 3.33
N LYS A 146 -13.34 -19.81 3.55
CA LYS A 146 -14.16 -19.06 4.50
C LYS A 146 -14.32 -17.60 4.05
N GLU A 147 -15.44 -17.02 4.42
CA GLU A 147 -15.68 -15.58 4.31
C GLU A 147 -16.34 -15.08 5.59
N GLY A 148 -15.87 -13.93 6.12
CA GLY A 148 -16.39 -13.39 7.37
C GLY A 148 -15.73 -12.08 7.78
N THR A 149 -16.07 -11.64 8.99
CA THR A 149 -15.37 -10.54 9.68
C THR A 149 -14.00 -11.04 10.19
N PRO A 150 -13.07 -10.13 10.51
CA PRO A 150 -11.79 -10.51 11.12
C PRO A 150 -11.95 -11.43 12.33
N ALA A 151 -12.86 -11.14 13.24
CA ALA A 151 -13.10 -11.95 14.44
C ALA A 151 -13.62 -13.37 14.12
N GLU A 152 -14.48 -13.53 13.10
CA GLU A 152 -14.98 -14.83 12.65
C GLU A 152 -13.88 -15.66 11.98
N ILE A 153 -12.96 -15.02 11.29
CA ILE A 153 -11.81 -15.68 10.64
C ILE A 153 -10.76 -16.07 11.69
N GLU A 154 -10.46 -15.19 12.62
CA GLU A 154 -9.52 -15.46 13.72
C GLU A 154 -9.99 -16.61 14.63
N GLY A 155 -11.29 -16.71 14.87
CA GLY A 155 -11.89 -17.79 15.67
C GLY A 155 -12.13 -19.12 14.93
N ASP A 156 -11.87 -19.18 13.61
CA ASP A 156 -12.16 -20.36 12.81
C ASP A 156 -11.04 -21.42 12.92
N ALA A 157 -11.39 -22.61 13.44
CA ALA A 157 -10.42 -23.68 13.70
C ALA A 157 -9.75 -24.23 12.42
N GLU A 158 -10.45 -24.22 11.28
CA GLU A 158 -9.91 -24.69 10.01
C GLU A 158 -8.90 -23.69 9.43
N VAL A 159 -9.22 -22.39 9.49
CA VAL A 159 -8.30 -21.31 9.09
C VAL A 159 -7.04 -21.35 9.98
N GLN A 160 -7.22 -21.45 11.30
CA GLN A 160 -6.10 -21.52 12.24
C GLN A 160 -5.18 -22.73 11.97
N ALA A 161 -5.75 -23.91 11.70
CA ALA A 161 -4.99 -25.12 11.41
C ALA A 161 -4.11 -24.97 10.15
N ILE A 162 -4.61 -24.29 9.12
CA ILE A 162 -3.89 -24.03 7.87
C ILE A 162 -2.73 -23.06 8.13
N TYR A 163 -3.00 -21.89 8.73
CA TYR A 163 -2.00 -20.86 8.95
C TYR A 163 -0.98 -21.20 10.05
N MET A 164 -1.38 -21.86 11.15
CA MET A 164 -0.45 -22.34 12.16
C MET A 164 0.39 -23.52 11.66
N GLY A 165 -0.15 -24.35 10.77
CA GLY A 165 0.58 -25.45 10.13
C GLY A 165 1.69 -24.97 9.19
N GLU A 166 1.51 -23.86 8.50
CA GLU A 166 2.49 -23.26 7.59
C GLU A 166 3.56 -22.45 8.35
N GLY A 167 3.19 -21.67 9.35
CA GLY A 167 4.13 -20.88 10.15
C GLY A 167 5.14 -21.70 10.97
N HIS A 168 4.87 -22.97 11.25
CA HIS A 168 5.81 -23.89 11.89
C HIS A 168 6.85 -24.47 10.92
N ARG A 169 6.54 -24.59 9.63
CA ARG A 169 7.47 -25.12 8.63
C ARG A 169 8.54 -24.11 8.21
N GLU A 170 8.23 -22.82 8.20
CA GLU A 170 9.21 -21.79 7.84
C GLU A 170 10.23 -21.48 8.95
N ARG A 171 9.91 -21.76 10.23
CA ARG A 171 10.82 -21.52 11.36
C ARG A 171 11.83 -22.64 11.61
N HIS A 172 11.72 -23.80 10.97
CA HIS A 172 12.59 -24.97 11.17
C HIS A 172 13.31 -25.45 9.90
N GLY A 173 13.31 -24.65 8.82
CA GLY A 173 14.01 -24.92 7.57
C GLY A 173 15.19 -23.97 7.36
N SER A 174 16.16 -23.96 8.29
CA SER A 174 17.48 -23.30 8.10
C SER A 174 18.55 -24.22 8.65
#